data_9bf83cdcd61ce15bad7513a4951ea98b
#
_entry.id   9bf83cdcd61ce15bad7513a4951ea98b
#
_cell.length_a   1.000
_cell.length_b   1.000
_cell.length_c   1.000
_cell.angle_alpha   90.00
_cell.angle_beta   90.00
_cell.angle_gamma   90.00
#
_symmetry.space_group_name_H-M   'P 1'
#
loop_
_entity.id
_entity.type
_entity.pdbx_description
1 polymer ?
#
loop_
_entity_poly.entity_id
_entity_poly.type
_entity_poly.pdbx_seq_one_letter_code
_entity_poly.pdbx_strand_id
1 'polypeptide(L)'
;MKLPYFIMDVFTRDRLAGNPLAVVQKADGLSDARMQAIAGEFNLSETVFVRTPQNPRHAAALKIFTPRVELPFAGHPTVGTAVLLGLQSRMSAVRLELGVGLVTAIMEKLDRRTGSARFALPHSPERVDDAPDAAILAEALGLPEDAIGCGDLSPAVYSAGVPFYLVPVRDAALLGEISLQRRGTWNQFSHGHGQLYVFSRMAEDRHFDFAARMFAPLMG
;
A
#
# COMPACT_ATOMS: atom_id res chain seq x y z
N MET A 1 -13.15 23.73 -11.64
CA MET A 1 -11.77 23.83 -11.14
C MET A 1 -10.93 22.82 -11.92
N LYS A 2 -9.73 23.17 -12.40
CA LYS A 2 -8.80 22.25 -13.05
C LYS A 2 -7.65 21.98 -12.08
N LEU A 3 -7.36 20.71 -11.80
CA LEU A 3 -6.28 20.29 -10.94
C LEU A 3 -5.26 19.47 -11.74
N PRO A 4 -3.96 19.74 -11.62
CA PRO A 4 -2.95 18.89 -12.22
C PRO A 4 -2.93 17.54 -11.50
N TYR A 5 -2.78 16.46 -12.27
CA TYR A 5 -2.60 15.12 -11.72
C TYR A 5 -1.55 14.35 -12.53
N PHE A 6 -1.01 13.33 -11.91
CA PHE A 6 -0.03 12.41 -12.48
C PHE A 6 -0.47 10.98 -12.23
N ILE A 7 -0.25 10.11 -13.20
CA ILE A 7 -0.31 8.66 -13.01
C ILE A 7 1.12 8.16 -13.02
N MET A 8 1.46 7.39 -12.01
CA MET A 8 2.80 6.86 -11.79
C MET A 8 2.75 5.34 -11.63
N ASP A 9 3.79 4.67 -12.07
CA ASP A 9 4.02 3.26 -11.81
C ASP A 9 5.05 3.15 -10.67
N VAL A 10 4.64 2.66 -9.50
CA VAL A 10 5.48 2.57 -8.31
C VAL A 10 6.06 1.16 -8.16
N PHE A 11 7.24 1.03 -7.57
CA PHE A 11 8.02 -0.22 -7.41
C PHE A 11 8.48 -0.84 -8.74
N THR A 12 8.66 -0.02 -9.77
CA THR A 12 9.17 -0.45 -11.06
C THR A 12 10.01 0.62 -11.74
N ARG A 13 10.82 0.23 -12.71
CA ARG A 13 11.50 1.14 -13.66
C ARG A 13 10.82 1.13 -15.02
N ASP A 14 10.00 0.12 -15.28
CA ASP A 14 9.32 -0.08 -16.55
C ASP A 14 7.91 0.51 -16.51
N ARG A 15 7.50 1.14 -17.61
CA ARG A 15 6.16 1.70 -17.74
C ARG A 15 5.12 0.58 -17.81
N LEU A 16 3.95 0.84 -17.23
CA LEU A 16 2.81 -0.07 -17.20
C LEU A 16 3.10 -1.38 -16.43
N ALA A 17 4.14 -1.36 -15.60
CA ALA A 17 4.47 -2.40 -14.63
C ALA A 17 4.43 -1.82 -13.21
N GLY A 18 4.41 -2.65 -12.20
CA GLY A 18 4.34 -2.20 -10.80
C GLY A 18 2.94 -1.84 -10.31
N ASN A 19 2.86 -0.97 -9.29
CA ASN A 19 1.59 -0.55 -8.69
C ASN A 19 1.23 0.87 -9.14
N PRO A 20 0.12 1.07 -9.89
CA PRO A 20 -0.27 2.38 -10.39
C PRO A 20 -0.75 3.29 -9.25
N LEU A 21 -0.41 4.57 -9.34
CA LEU A 21 -0.74 5.60 -8.37
C LEU A 21 -1.21 6.86 -9.06
N ALA A 22 -2.38 7.39 -8.67
CA ALA A 22 -2.80 8.74 -9.02
C ALA A 22 -2.35 9.75 -7.96
N VAL A 23 -1.72 10.86 -8.39
CA VAL A 23 -1.32 11.96 -7.52
C VAL A 23 -1.94 13.25 -8.02
N VAL A 24 -2.93 13.76 -7.30
CA VAL A 24 -3.65 15.01 -7.59
C VAL A 24 -2.99 16.14 -6.80
N GLN A 25 -2.50 17.16 -7.49
CA GLN A 25 -1.83 18.30 -6.86
C GLN A 25 -2.78 19.49 -6.65
N LYS A 26 -2.41 20.40 -5.72
CA LYS A 26 -3.16 21.62 -5.38
C LYS A 26 -4.59 21.33 -4.91
N ALA A 27 -4.72 20.32 -4.07
CA ALA A 27 -6.01 19.79 -3.62
C ALA A 27 -6.61 20.51 -2.40
N ASP A 28 -6.07 21.67 -1.98
CA ASP A 28 -6.52 22.42 -0.79
C ASP A 28 -7.99 22.80 -0.82
N GLY A 29 -8.53 23.08 -2.00
CA GLY A 29 -9.93 23.45 -2.18
C GLY A 29 -10.92 22.28 -2.29
N LEU A 30 -10.45 21.03 -2.13
CA LEU A 30 -11.32 19.85 -2.17
C LEU A 30 -11.78 19.47 -0.76
N SER A 31 -13.06 19.12 -0.63
CA SER A 31 -13.58 18.43 0.56
C SER A 31 -13.21 16.96 0.51
N ASP A 32 -13.20 16.29 1.68
CA ASP A 32 -12.92 14.85 1.77
C ASP A 32 -13.88 14.01 0.94
N ALA A 33 -15.16 14.35 0.95
CA ALA A 33 -16.16 13.70 0.09
C ALA A 33 -15.85 13.85 -1.41
N ARG A 34 -15.29 15.00 -1.82
CA ARG A 34 -14.89 15.19 -3.21
C ARG A 34 -13.63 14.45 -3.57
N MET A 35 -12.65 14.39 -2.65
CA MET A 35 -11.46 13.58 -2.81
C MET A 35 -11.81 12.09 -2.91
N GLN A 36 -12.71 11.59 -2.05
CA GLN A 36 -13.19 10.22 -2.11
C GLN A 36 -13.87 9.89 -3.43
N ALA A 37 -14.74 10.79 -3.95
CA ALA A 37 -15.41 10.59 -5.24
C ALA A 37 -14.41 10.53 -6.40
N ILE A 38 -13.38 11.40 -6.38
CA ILE A 38 -12.31 11.39 -7.39
C ILE A 38 -11.47 10.11 -7.32
N ALA A 39 -11.16 9.63 -6.11
CA ALA A 39 -10.44 8.36 -5.93
C ALA A 39 -11.26 7.17 -6.48
N GLY A 40 -12.57 7.17 -6.25
CA GLY A 40 -13.47 6.18 -6.84
C GLY A 40 -13.51 6.24 -8.38
N GLU A 41 -13.44 7.44 -8.97
CA GLU A 41 -13.42 7.61 -10.43
C GLU A 41 -12.11 7.14 -11.06
N PHE A 42 -10.94 7.39 -10.42
CA PHE A 42 -9.66 6.82 -10.85
C PHE A 42 -9.65 5.30 -10.76
N ASN A 43 -10.31 4.75 -9.76
CA ASN A 43 -10.42 3.31 -9.53
C ASN A 43 -9.05 2.59 -9.51
N LEU A 44 -8.03 3.27 -8.97
CA LEU A 44 -6.72 2.71 -8.68
C LEU A 44 -6.66 2.29 -7.21
N SER A 45 -5.71 1.44 -6.85
CA SER A 45 -5.53 0.99 -5.45
C SER A 45 -5.55 2.17 -4.49
N GLU A 46 -4.80 3.23 -4.80
CA GLU A 46 -4.85 4.50 -4.05
C GLU A 46 -4.69 5.72 -4.95
N THR A 47 -5.26 6.82 -4.46
CA THR A 47 -5.11 8.16 -5.01
C THR A 47 -4.62 9.10 -3.91
N VAL A 48 -3.54 9.84 -4.19
CA VAL A 48 -2.98 10.84 -3.29
C VAL A 48 -3.46 12.23 -3.66
N PHE A 49 -3.86 13.00 -2.66
CA PHE A 49 -4.17 14.42 -2.79
C PHE A 49 -3.10 15.24 -2.07
N VAL A 50 -2.34 16.00 -2.84
CA VAL A 50 -1.25 16.86 -2.34
C VAL A 50 -1.83 18.23 -1.99
N ARG A 51 -1.63 18.62 -0.74
CA ARG A 51 -2.11 19.85 -0.14
C ARG A 51 -0.95 20.68 0.41
N THR A 52 -1.23 21.94 0.71
CA THR A 52 -0.30 22.83 1.41
C THR A 52 0.02 22.25 2.79
N PRO A 53 1.31 22.10 3.17
CA PRO A 53 1.68 21.59 4.48
C PRO A 53 1.37 22.61 5.58
N GLN A 54 1.13 22.13 6.80
CA GLN A 54 0.95 22.99 7.97
C GLN A 54 2.28 23.70 8.34
N ASN A 55 3.39 22.98 8.24
CA ASN A 55 4.71 23.54 8.43
C ASN A 55 5.34 23.88 7.06
N PRO A 56 5.67 25.16 6.80
CA PRO A 56 6.24 25.59 5.50
C PRO A 56 7.62 24.99 5.19
N ARG A 57 8.27 24.33 6.16
CA ARG A 57 9.52 23.58 5.93
C ARG A 57 9.29 22.18 5.39
N HIS A 58 8.04 21.73 5.31
CA HIS A 58 7.67 20.43 4.76
C HIS A 58 7.32 20.58 3.27
N ALA A 59 7.44 19.51 2.52
CA ALA A 59 7.18 19.53 1.09
C ALA A 59 5.68 19.56 0.76
N ALA A 60 4.88 18.82 1.51
CA ALA A 60 3.43 18.75 1.32
C ALA A 60 2.73 18.09 2.52
N ALA A 61 1.42 18.33 2.63
CA ALA A 61 0.50 17.48 3.38
C ALA A 61 -0.22 16.54 2.39
N LEU A 62 -0.38 15.28 2.76
CA LEU A 62 -0.99 14.27 1.93
C LEU A 62 -2.27 13.70 2.56
N LYS A 63 -3.29 13.52 1.72
CA LYS A 63 -4.42 12.65 2.00
C LYS A 63 -4.42 11.50 1.01
N ILE A 64 -4.63 10.30 1.50
CA ILE A 64 -4.55 9.06 0.70
C ILE A 64 -5.92 8.39 0.75
N PHE A 65 -6.47 8.09 -0.40
CA PHE A 65 -7.78 7.44 -0.53
C PHE A 65 -7.67 6.19 -1.40
N THR A 66 -8.26 5.10 -0.94
CA THR A 66 -8.67 4.00 -1.82
C THR A 66 -9.95 4.39 -2.57
N PRO A 67 -10.48 3.59 -3.48
CA PRO A 67 -11.78 3.86 -4.08
C PRO A 67 -12.93 4.05 -3.08
N ARG A 68 -12.80 3.56 -1.82
CA ARG A 68 -13.88 3.55 -0.83
C ARG A 68 -13.60 4.26 0.49
N VAL A 69 -12.35 4.33 0.91
CA VAL A 69 -11.97 4.86 2.23
C VAL A 69 -10.71 5.69 2.19
N GLU A 70 -10.60 6.65 3.13
CA GLU A 70 -9.35 7.36 3.42
C GLU A 70 -8.43 6.48 4.28
N LEU A 71 -7.13 6.49 3.97
CA LEU A 71 -6.08 5.82 4.74
C LEU A 71 -5.19 6.86 5.43
N PRO A 72 -4.84 6.64 6.71
CA PRO A 72 -3.90 7.53 7.41
C PRO A 72 -2.47 7.41 6.88
N PHE A 73 -2.16 6.28 6.22
CA PHE A 73 -0.85 5.95 5.67
C PHE A 73 -0.96 4.84 4.63
N ALA A 74 -0.14 4.92 3.57
CA ALA A 74 0.11 3.80 2.66
C ALA A 74 1.53 3.92 2.08
N GLY A 75 2.23 2.79 1.94
CA GLY A 75 3.65 2.74 1.60
C GLY A 75 3.96 3.22 0.18
N HIS A 76 3.38 2.56 -0.84
CA HIS A 76 3.66 2.93 -2.23
C HIS A 76 3.16 4.34 -2.60
N PRO A 77 2.03 4.86 -2.10
CA PRO A 77 1.62 6.24 -2.32
C PRO A 77 2.63 7.25 -1.77
N THR A 78 3.19 6.96 -0.60
CA THR A 78 4.22 7.82 0.03
C THR A 78 5.51 7.80 -0.79
N VAL A 79 5.99 6.63 -1.23
CA VAL A 79 7.19 6.50 -2.09
C VAL A 79 6.98 7.24 -3.41
N GLY A 80 5.89 6.95 -4.12
CA GLY A 80 5.61 7.56 -5.42
C GLY A 80 5.49 9.08 -5.34
N THR A 81 4.75 9.60 -4.34
CA THR A 81 4.60 11.04 -4.15
C THR A 81 5.94 11.72 -3.77
N ALA A 82 6.77 11.07 -2.93
CA ALA A 82 8.09 11.59 -2.60
C ALA A 82 8.98 11.70 -3.84
N VAL A 83 8.98 10.70 -4.72
CA VAL A 83 9.70 10.74 -6.00
C VAL A 83 9.18 11.89 -6.87
N LEU A 84 7.86 12.00 -7.06
CA LEU A 84 7.27 13.06 -7.88
C LEU A 84 7.67 14.46 -7.40
N LEU A 85 7.48 14.73 -6.10
CA LEU A 85 7.79 16.05 -5.52
C LEU A 85 9.28 16.33 -5.53
N GLY A 86 10.12 15.35 -5.26
CA GLY A 86 11.57 15.48 -5.31
C GLY A 86 12.09 15.76 -6.73
N LEU A 87 11.53 15.11 -7.76
CA LEU A 87 11.85 15.39 -9.15
C LEU A 87 11.46 16.82 -9.56
N GLN A 88 10.30 17.30 -9.09
CA GLN A 88 9.80 18.65 -9.40
C GLN A 88 10.59 19.76 -8.69
N SER A 89 10.93 19.56 -7.42
CA SER A 89 11.56 20.57 -6.56
C SER A 89 13.07 20.42 -6.41
N ARG A 90 13.66 19.37 -6.99
CA ARG A 90 15.08 19.01 -6.87
C ARG A 90 15.55 18.79 -5.43
N MET A 91 14.66 18.33 -4.57
CA MET A 91 14.95 17.96 -3.18
C MET A 91 15.27 16.48 -3.07
N SER A 92 16.32 16.14 -2.31
CA SER A 92 16.67 14.77 -1.96
C SER A 92 16.01 14.30 -0.65
N ALA A 93 15.64 15.21 0.24
CA ALA A 93 14.90 14.93 1.45
C ALA A 93 13.50 15.55 1.35
N VAL A 94 12.48 14.71 1.25
CA VAL A 94 11.07 15.11 1.07
C VAL A 94 10.31 14.82 2.36
N ARG A 95 9.87 15.86 3.05
CA ARG A 95 9.10 15.77 4.29
C ARG A 95 7.62 15.86 3.97
N LEU A 96 6.86 14.83 4.34
CA LEU A 96 5.44 14.67 4.03
C LEU A 96 4.64 14.58 5.33
N GLU A 97 3.60 15.40 5.47
CA GLU A 97 2.63 15.32 6.56
C GLU A 97 1.52 14.33 6.16
N LEU A 98 1.37 13.25 6.93
CA LEU A 98 0.34 12.22 6.74
C LEU A 98 -0.52 12.08 8.00
N GLY A 99 -1.60 11.30 7.91
CA GLY A 99 -2.45 11.01 9.07
C GLY A 99 -1.71 10.35 10.24
N VAL A 100 -0.68 9.56 9.97
CA VAL A 100 0.21 8.94 10.98
C VAL A 100 1.30 9.89 11.50
N GLY A 101 1.39 11.13 11.01
CA GLY A 101 2.42 12.09 11.36
C GLY A 101 3.40 12.41 10.24
N LEU A 102 4.56 12.92 10.61
CA LEU A 102 5.60 13.34 9.66
C LEU A 102 6.41 12.15 9.16
N VAL A 103 6.44 11.97 7.85
CA VAL A 103 7.31 11.00 7.18
C VAL A 103 8.38 11.75 6.38
N THR A 104 9.66 11.40 6.60
CA THR A 104 10.78 11.93 5.81
C THR A 104 11.27 10.86 4.85
N ALA A 105 11.10 11.09 3.56
CA ALA A 105 11.63 10.24 2.50
C ALA A 105 12.94 10.79 1.95
N ILE A 106 13.93 9.92 1.79
CA ILE A 106 15.16 10.22 1.05
C ILE A 106 14.96 9.77 -0.38
N MET A 107 15.03 10.71 -1.29
CA MET A 107 14.80 10.51 -2.72
C MET A 107 16.11 10.65 -3.50
N GLU A 108 16.32 9.74 -4.43
CA GLU A 108 17.40 9.78 -5.40
C GLU A 108 16.81 9.85 -6.82
N LYS A 109 17.25 10.84 -7.57
CA LYS A 109 16.87 10.98 -8.98
C LYS A 109 17.72 10.04 -9.83
N LEU A 110 17.09 9.17 -10.59
CA LEU A 110 17.77 8.27 -11.53
C LEU A 110 17.87 8.91 -12.94
N ASP A 111 16.77 9.49 -13.41
CA ASP A 111 16.73 10.23 -14.67
C ASP A 111 15.71 11.38 -14.62
N ARG A 112 15.24 11.86 -15.78
CA ARG A 112 14.26 12.98 -15.84
C ARG A 112 12.87 12.60 -15.34
N ARG A 113 12.52 11.33 -15.33
CA ARG A 113 11.17 10.82 -15.05
C ARG A 113 11.14 9.74 -14.00
N THR A 114 12.29 9.18 -13.63
CA THR A 114 12.40 8.10 -12.66
C THR A 114 13.27 8.50 -11.47
N GLY A 115 12.97 7.94 -10.33
CA GLY A 115 13.71 8.10 -9.10
C GLY A 115 13.43 6.95 -8.15
N SER A 116 14.23 6.81 -7.13
CA SER A 116 13.98 5.93 -6.00
C SER A 116 13.70 6.76 -4.75
N ALA A 117 12.92 6.23 -3.84
CA ALA A 117 12.74 6.82 -2.52
C ALA A 117 12.66 5.74 -1.45
N ARG A 118 13.15 6.08 -0.25
CA ARG A 118 13.06 5.26 0.94
C ARG A 118 12.72 6.14 2.13
N PHE A 119 11.98 5.62 3.08
CA PHE A 119 11.66 6.27 4.34
C PHE A 119 11.72 5.29 5.50
N ALA A 120 11.96 5.80 6.70
CA ALA A 120 11.77 5.03 7.92
C ALA A 120 10.26 4.96 8.23
N LEU A 121 9.76 3.78 8.56
CA LEU A 121 8.37 3.63 8.98
C LEU A 121 8.09 4.52 10.21
N PRO A 122 6.95 5.21 10.26
CA PRO A 122 6.57 6.00 11.44
C PRO A 122 6.47 5.17 12.72
N HIS A 123 6.04 3.93 12.57
CA HIS A 123 5.93 2.94 13.65
C HIS A 123 6.62 1.66 13.21
N SER A 124 7.38 1.03 14.10
CA SER A 124 7.92 -0.31 13.87
C SER A 124 6.77 -1.30 13.70
N PRO A 125 6.90 -2.30 12.80
CA PRO A 125 5.90 -3.35 12.70
C PRO A 125 5.76 -4.11 14.02
N GLU A 126 4.55 -4.20 14.53
CA GLU A 126 4.24 -4.94 15.76
C GLU A 126 3.16 -5.98 15.47
N ARG A 127 3.27 -7.15 16.11
CA ARG A 127 2.19 -8.12 16.12
C ARG A 127 1.08 -7.59 17.01
N VAL A 128 -0.12 -7.46 16.46
CA VAL A 128 -1.26 -6.90 17.18
C VAL A 128 -2.32 -7.93 17.55
N ASP A 129 -2.37 -9.05 16.82
CA ASP A 129 -3.30 -10.15 17.12
C ASP A 129 -2.88 -11.44 16.40
N ASP A 130 -3.61 -12.52 16.70
CA ASP A 130 -3.60 -13.75 15.94
C ASP A 130 -4.45 -13.61 14.67
N ALA A 131 -4.08 -14.31 13.61
CA ALA A 131 -4.94 -14.45 12.45
C ALA A 131 -6.03 -15.50 12.71
N PRO A 132 -7.12 -15.51 11.91
CA PRO A 132 -8.06 -16.64 11.89
C PRO A 132 -7.36 -17.96 11.59
N ASP A 133 -7.99 -19.06 11.99
CA ASP A 133 -7.49 -20.41 11.76
C ASP A 133 -7.20 -20.69 10.28
N ALA A 134 -6.27 -21.61 10.01
CA ALA A 134 -5.85 -21.96 8.64
C ALA A 134 -7.02 -22.36 7.75
N ALA A 135 -8.02 -23.06 8.27
CA ALA A 135 -9.24 -23.44 7.55
C ALA A 135 -10.02 -22.20 7.05
N ILE A 136 -10.15 -21.16 7.88
CA ILE A 136 -10.85 -19.91 7.53
C ILE A 136 -10.07 -19.12 6.49
N LEU A 137 -8.75 -19.03 6.65
CA LEU A 137 -7.87 -18.37 5.70
C LEU A 137 -7.89 -19.08 4.35
N ALA A 138 -7.81 -20.39 4.35
CA ALA A 138 -7.88 -21.25 3.15
C ALA A 138 -9.19 -21.05 2.41
N GLU A 139 -10.33 -21.09 3.13
CA GLU A 139 -11.65 -20.80 2.55
C GLU A 139 -11.70 -19.41 1.92
N ALA A 140 -11.24 -18.37 2.62
CA ALA A 140 -11.24 -17.00 2.13
C ALA A 140 -10.42 -16.83 0.85
N LEU A 141 -9.30 -17.54 0.74
CA LEU A 141 -8.36 -17.49 -0.39
C LEU A 141 -8.70 -18.49 -1.51
N GLY A 142 -9.63 -19.43 -1.27
CA GLY A 142 -9.94 -20.50 -2.21
C GLY A 142 -8.79 -21.50 -2.37
N LEU A 143 -8.03 -21.73 -1.30
CA LEU A 143 -6.89 -22.65 -1.25
C LEU A 143 -7.21 -23.86 -0.35
N PRO A 144 -6.49 -25.00 -0.47
CA PRO A 144 -6.56 -26.08 0.50
C PRO A 144 -5.95 -25.63 1.84
N GLU A 145 -6.45 -26.18 2.95
CA GLU A 145 -6.03 -25.79 4.31
C GLU A 145 -4.53 -26.01 4.53
N ASP A 146 -3.97 -27.10 4.02
CA ASP A 146 -2.55 -27.44 4.11
C ASP A 146 -1.63 -26.53 3.27
N ALA A 147 -2.21 -25.62 2.48
CA ALA A 147 -1.47 -24.56 1.80
C ALA A 147 -1.08 -23.41 2.74
N ILE A 148 -1.77 -23.25 3.87
CA ILE A 148 -1.53 -22.13 4.80
C ILE A 148 -0.36 -22.46 5.73
N GLY A 149 0.61 -21.55 5.76
CA GLY A 149 1.87 -21.71 6.48
C GLY A 149 3.06 -21.91 5.55
N CYS A 150 4.26 -21.57 6.00
CA CYS A 150 5.50 -21.74 5.25
C CYS A 150 6.67 -21.99 6.20
N GLY A 151 7.04 -23.25 6.43
CA GLY A 151 8.08 -23.61 7.37
C GLY A 151 7.73 -23.20 8.81
N ASP A 152 8.54 -22.33 9.38
CA ASP A 152 8.37 -21.75 10.72
C ASP A 152 7.41 -20.54 10.75
N LEU A 153 6.96 -20.08 9.59
CA LEU A 153 6.05 -18.93 9.47
C LEU A 153 4.59 -19.38 9.57
N SER A 154 3.85 -18.72 10.46
CA SER A 154 2.41 -18.90 10.65
C SER A 154 1.66 -17.57 10.46
N PRO A 155 0.37 -17.63 10.11
CA PRO A 155 -0.44 -16.43 9.96
C PRO A 155 -0.53 -15.61 11.24
N ALA A 156 -0.49 -14.28 11.11
CA ALA A 156 -0.67 -13.35 12.21
C ALA A 156 -1.08 -11.96 11.71
N VAL A 157 -1.57 -11.11 12.61
CA VAL A 157 -1.89 -9.72 12.31
C VAL A 157 -0.72 -8.82 12.76
N TYR A 158 -0.19 -8.05 11.84
CA TYR A 158 0.85 -7.06 12.10
C TYR A 158 0.39 -5.67 11.67
N SER A 159 0.87 -4.64 12.36
CA SER A 159 0.61 -3.25 12.03
C SER A 159 1.90 -2.42 12.10
N ALA A 160 2.07 -1.55 11.11
CA ALA A 160 3.03 -0.45 11.12
C ALA A 160 2.29 0.88 10.89
N GLY A 161 1.06 1.00 11.43
CA GLY A 161 0.14 2.11 11.24
C GLY A 161 -1.20 1.69 10.63
N VAL A 162 -1.20 0.64 9.81
CA VAL A 162 -2.41 -0.03 9.28
C VAL A 162 -2.24 -1.53 9.48
N PRO A 163 -3.21 -2.23 10.11
CA PRO A 163 -3.10 -3.66 10.35
C PRO A 163 -3.31 -4.48 9.07
N PHE A 164 -2.50 -5.52 8.91
CA PHE A 164 -2.58 -6.50 7.83
C PHE A 164 -2.55 -7.91 8.40
N TYR A 165 -3.35 -8.78 7.83
CA TYR A 165 -3.20 -10.23 7.99
C TYR A 165 -2.04 -10.69 7.11
N LEU A 166 -0.91 -11.04 7.72
CA LEU A 166 0.23 -11.65 7.04
C LEU A 166 -0.02 -13.16 6.95
N VAL A 167 -0.23 -13.66 5.76
CA VAL A 167 -0.60 -15.06 5.51
C VAL A 167 0.49 -15.74 4.69
N PRO A 168 1.39 -16.50 5.33
CA PRO A 168 2.36 -17.32 4.59
C PRO A 168 1.63 -18.48 3.92
N VAL A 169 2.06 -18.82 2.69
CA VAL A 169 1.65 -20.02 1.97
C VAL A 169 2.88 -20.85 1.61
N ARG A 170 2.72 -22.17 1.60
CA ARG A 170 3.83 -23.12 1.46
C ARG A 170 4.61 -23.02 0.14
N ASP A 171 3.96 -22.54 -0.94
CA ASP A 171 4.55 -22.45 -2.28
C ASP A 171 4.12 -21.16 -2.96
N ALA A 172 5.06 -20.52 -3.65
CA ALA A 172 4.82 -19.30 -4.40
C ALA A 172 3.86 -19.49 -5.59
N ALA A 173 3.77 -20.68 -6.17
CA ALA A 173 2.81 -21.00 -7.24
C ALA A 173 1.36 -20.80 -6.78
N LEU A 174 1.05 -21.10 -5.50
CA LEU A 174 -0.26 -20.92 -4.91
C LEU A 174 -0.75 -19.47 -4.95
N LEU A 175 0.16 -18.50 -4.96
CA LEU A 175 -0.22 -17.09 -5.09
C LEU A 175 -1.00 -16.81 -6.38
N GLY A 176 -0.69 -17.55 -7.46
CA GLY A 176 -1.40 -17.46 -8.72
C GLY A 176 -2.80 -18.10 -8.70
N GLU A 177 -3.01 -19.08 -7.82
CA GLU A 177 -4.23 -19.85 -7.70
C GLU A 177 -5.29 -19.19 -6.81
N ILE A 178 -4.90 -18.17 -6.03
CA ILE A 178 -5.82 -17.48 -5.10
C ILE A 178 -7.03 -16.93 -5.85
N SER A 179 -8.20 -17.35 -5.39
CA SER A 179 -9.51 -16.89 -5.84
C SER A 179 -10.34 -16.52 -4.62
N LEU A 180 -10.50 -15.21 -4.41
CA LEU A 180 -11.23 -14.71 -3.24
C LEU A 180 -12.68 -15.17 -3.27
N GLN A 181 -13.11 -15.85 -2.23
CA GLN A 181 -14.49 -16.31 -2.10
C GLN A 181 -15.41 -15.13 -1.73
N ARG A 182 -16.59 -15.12 -2.35
CA ARG A 182 -17.57 -14.07 -2.12
C ARG A 182 -18.39 -14.37 -0.87
N ARG A 183 -18.39 -13.46 0.12
CA ARG A 183 -19.31 -13.30 1.26
C ARG A 183 -19.33 -14.41 2.32
N GLY A 184 -19.38 -13.96 3.55
CA GLY A 184 -19.51 -14.76 4.77
C GLY A 184 -18.20 -14.90 5.53
N THR A 185 -17.15 -15.37 4.88
CA THR A 185 -15.84 -15.60 5.51
C THR A 185 -15.15 -14.29 5.94
N TRP A 186 -15.35 -13.21 5.18
CA TRP A 186 -14.71 -11.90 5.46
C TRP A 186 -15.18 -11.23 6.76
N ASN A 187 -16.30 -11.61 7.34
CA ASN A 187 -16.77 -11.10 8.64
C ASN A 187 -15.83 -11.49 9.80
N GLN A 188 -14.96 -12.46 9.60
CA GLN A 188 -13.98 -12.89 10.58
C GLN A 188 -12.67 -12.08 10.55
N PHE A 189 -12.52 -11.21 9.55
CA PHE A 189 -11.37 -10.33 9.40
C PHE A 189 -11.69 -8.95 9.99
N SER A 190 -11.58 -8.84 11.33
CA SER A 190 -12.01 -7.67 12.10
C SER A 190 -10.96 -6.53 12.15
N HIS A 191 -9.70 -6.83 11.83
CA HIS A 191 -8.63 -5.83 11.88
C HIS A 191 -8.56 -5.01 10.59
N GLY A 192 -8.48 -3.69 10.75
CA GLY A 192 -8.43 -2.77 9.61
C GLY A 192 -9.66 -2.92 8.70
N HIS A 193 -9.41 -3.12 7.44
CA HIS A 193 -10.44 -3.40 6.42
C HIS A 193 -10.30 -4.81 5.83
N GLY A 194 -9.82 -5.78 6.64
CA GLY A 194 -9.63 -7.15 6.18
C GLY A 194 -8.54 -7.31 5.12
N GLN A 195 -7.49 -6.48 5.18
CA GLN A 195 -6.39 -6.57 4.21
C GLN A 195 -5.52 -7.79 4.48
N LEU A 196 -5.33 -8.62 3.45
CA LEU A 196 -4.44 -9.77 3.49
C LEU A 196 -3.18 -9.50 2.66
N TYR A 197 -2.04 -9.79 3.23
CA TYR A 197 -0.76 -9.85 2.54
C TYR A 197 -0.32 -11.30 2.51
N VAL A 198 -0.60 -11.98 1.40
CA VAL A 198 -0.30 -13.40 1.21
C VAL A 198 1.08 -13.52 0.58
N PHE A 199 1.95 -14.34 1.15
CA PHE A 199 3.33 -14.45 0.69
C PHE A 199 3.88 -15.86 0.85
N SER A 200 4.93 -16.17 0.07
CA SER A 200 5.71 -17.40 0.19
C SER A 200 7.19 -17.11 0.09
N ARG A 201 8.01 -17.92 0.77
CA ARG A 201 9.47 -17.88 0.58
C ARG A 201 9.81 -18.34 -0.84
N MET A 202 10.81 -17.70 -1.42
CA MET A 202 11.39 -18.12 -2.70
C MET A 202 12.59 -19.01 -2.46
N ALA A 203 12.94 -19.82 -3.46
CA ALA A 203 14.16 -20.63 -3.41
C ALA A 203 15.41 -19.72 -3.33
N GLU A 204 16.47 -20.20 -2.68
CA GLU A 204 17.70 -19.44 -2.42
C GLU A 204 18.43 -18.95 -3.69
N ASP A 205 18.13 -19.53 -4.85
CA ASP A 205 18.72 -19.15 -6.15
C ASP A 205 18.01 -17.94 -6.80
N ARG A 206 16.99 -17.40 -6.19
CA ARG A 206 16.23 -16.23 -6.68
C ARG A 206 16.82 -14.91 -6.18
N HIS A 207 16.57 -13.85 -6.94
CA HIS A 207 17.01 -12.48 -6.60
C HIS A 207 16.15 -11.80 -5.52
N PHE A 208 15.15 -12.49 -4.98
CA PHE A 208 14.23 -12.00 -3.94
C PHE A 208 13.87 -13.13 -2.99
N ASP A 209 13.70 -12.79 -1.73
CA ASP A 209 13.44 -13.72 -0.63
C ASP A 209 11.99 -14.19 -0.58
N PHE A 210 11.06 -13.35 -1.04
CA PHE A 210 9.62 -13.59 -0.98
C PHE A 210 8.92 -13.19 -2.28
N ALA A 211 7.89 -13.96 -2.65
CA ALA A 211 6.85 -13.52 -3.56
C ALA A 211 5.60 -13.21 -2.74
N ALA A 212 4.82 -12.21 -3.16
CA ALA A 212 3.64 -11.79 -2.42
C ALA A 212 2.51 -11.26 -3.31
N ARG A 213 1.28 -11.36 -2.80
CA ARG A 213 0.10 -10.66 -3.32
C ARG A 213 -0.69 -10.05 -2.18
N MET A 214 -1.18 -8.83 -2.37
CA MET A 214 -2.04 -8.15 -1.43
C MET A 214 -3.50 -8.19 -1.92
N PHE A 215 -4.41 -8.37 -0.99
CA PHE A 215 -5.85 -8.36 -1.22
C PHE A 215 -6.54 -7.45 -0.22
N ALA A 216 -7.45 -6.61 -0.70
CA ALA A 216 -8.21 -5.69 0.13
C ALA A 216 -9.67 -5.62 -0.34
N PRO A 217 -10.44 -6.73 -0.25
CA PRO A 217 -11.74 -6.84 -0.90
C PRO A 217 -12.80 -5.87 -0.36
N LEU A 218 -12.59 -5.30 0.83
CA LEU A 218 -13.49 -4.32 1.43
C LEU A 218 -13.11 -2.86 1.10
N MET A 219 -11.96 -2.63 0.47
CA MET A 219 -11.46 -1.29 0.17
C MET A 219 -11.72 -0.82 -1.27
N GLY A 220 -12.13 -1.72 -2.15
CA GLY A 220 -12.47 -1.42 -3.55
C GLY A 220 -11.67 -2.20 -4.55
#